data_5825e0f36d5bdc1e9baed24b4153d2f6
#
_entry.id   5825e0f36d5bdc1e9baed24b4153d2f6
#
_cell.length_a   1.000
_cell.length_b   1.000
_cell.length_c   1.000
_cell.angle_alpha   90.00
_cell.angle_beta   90.00
_cell.angle_gamma   90.00
#
_symmetry.space_group_name_H-M   'P 1'
#
loop_
_entity.id
_entity.type
_entity.pdbx_description
1 polymer ?
#
loop_
_entity_poly.entity_id
_entity_poly.type
_entity_poly.pdbx_seq_one_letter_code
_entity_poly.pdbx_strand_id
1 'polypeptide(L)'
;MAEGLGPILSRSARLMRRVQQLEQRVTFTVTTRTISGERVNPLRNARESAPIERLMAHADKRGKVAERLKALGFEIVHEGWFGIVVRGPAALAAEVLRTKLMLQARAGLSRIRSTQIFRHNPGAPLPEELFVAPTQSLSLPASFSEDADDVIFEPPALYFQPVSPSPVACTYRIVDDATVRRYLDVPVGQTGAGSVVGLVDTGFYPHPFFGTNGFDLEPIWAGPGDLPEVDEVGHGTAMAANIFTVAPGAKVKGFKHDLDLPSHIALERAGAPESGVDVISCSWGFEDEQTFGVLRSTIRKLVSDGKIVLFAAGNAGVRAWPASMPEVIAVGGVYADENDALMPSDYASGFASSRYPGRIVPDICGLCGNAPRGIYLMLPCAPGSRLDKLQAVTSVSPGMAFPDADETEESDGWAGASGTSAATAQVAGLACLLLAEARRLGKTLDNVRLKALLTASARAVPQSAGGAVPNTATGFGLVQAARAMDELSRL
;
A
#
# COMPACT_ATOMS: atom_id res chain seq x y z
N MET A 1 -0.67 39.23 -28.68
CA MET A 1 -1.70 38.42 -29.29
C MET A 1 -1.64 36.99 -28.71
N ALA A 2 -1.94 36.82 -27.42
CA ALA A 2 -1.93 35.55 -26.73
C ALA A 2 -3.17 35.31 -25.82
N GLU A 3 -4.21 36.13 -25.93
CA GLU A 3 -5.39 36.06 -25.00
C GLU A 3 -6.62 35.39 -25.60
N GLY A 4 -6.56 34.81 -26.80
CA GLY A 4 -7.75 34.29 -27.49
C GLY A 4 -8.04 32.79 -27.45
N LEU A 5 -7.12 31.92 -26.95
CA LEU A 5 -7.26 30.46 -27.05
C LEU A 5 -7.68 29.76 -25.74
N GLY A 6 -7.69 30.44 -24.61
CA GLY A 6 -8.01 29.86 -23.30
C GLY A 6 -9.44 29.32 -23.14
N PRO A 7 -10.50 30.01 -23.59
CA PRO A 7 -11.88 29.56 -23.38
C PRO A 7 -12.32 28.40 -24.28
N ILE A 8 -11.72 28.28 -25.47
CA ILE A 8 -12.11 27.25 -26.46
C ILE A 8 -11.51 25.89 -26.08
N LEU A 9 -10.25 25.86 -25.66
CA LEU A 9 -9.62 24.64 -25.18
C LEU A 9 -10.30 24.09 -23.90
N SER A 10 -10.79 24.98 -23.02
CA SER A 10 -11.52 24.58 -21.82
C SER A 10 -12.88 23.95 -22.14
N ARG A 11 -13.56 24.39 -23.20
CA ARG A 11 -14.87 23.86 -23.61
C ARG A 11 -14.75 22.52 -24.32
N SER A 12 -13.78 22.35 -25.22
CA SER A 12 -13.50 21.06 -25.87
C SER A 12 -12.98 20.01 -24.89
N ALA A 13 -12.10 20.39 -23.97
CA ALA A 13 -11.64 19.51 -22.90
C ALA A 13 -12.78 19.09 -21.96
N ARG A 14 -13.73 19.99 -21.63
CA ARG A 14 -14.94 19.65 -20.85
C ARG A 14 -15.87 18.73 -21.61
N LEU A 15 -16.02 18.91 -22.93
CA LEU A 15 -16.86 18.07 -23.78
C LEU A 15 -16.27 16.67 -23.92
N MET A 16 -14.96 16.55 -24.17
CA MET A 16 -14.25 15.25 -24.22
C MET A 16 -14.31 14.53 -22.86
N ARG A 17 -14.10 15.23 -21.74
CA ARG A 17 -14.27 14.64 -20.41
C ARG A 17 -15.70 14.13 -20.19
N ARG A 18 -16.72 14.83 -20.69
CA ARG A 18 -18.13 14.41 -20.54
C ARG A 18 -18.47 13.19 -21.39
N VAL A 19 -17.92 13.07 -22.60
CA VAL A 19 -18.09 11.89 -23.47
C VAL A 19 -17.38 10.68 -22.87
N GLN A 20 -16.14 10.84 -22.44
CA GLN A 20 -15.40 9.78 -21.75
C GLN A 20 -16.09 9.32 -20.45
N GLN A 21 -16.74 10.22 -19.70
CA GLN A 21 -17.48 9.89 -18.50
C GLN A 21 -18.73 9.03 -18.75
N LEU A 22 -19.41 9.19 -19.87
CA LEU A 22 -20.64 8.44 -20.18
C LEU A 22 -20.34 6.99 -20.60
N GLU A 23 -19.16 6.75 -21.15
CA GLU A 23 -18.70 5.44 -21.60
C GLU A 23 -17.88 4.70 -20.52
N GLN A 24 -17.45 5.41 -19.47
CA GLN A 24 -16.61 4.84 -18.40
C GLN A 24 -17.44 3.91 -17.51
N ARG A 25 -16.88 2.74 -17.23
CA ARG A 25 -17.41 1.85 -16.19
C ARG A 25 -16.88 2.31 -14.82
N VAL A 26 -17.74 2.26 -13.83
CA VAL A 26 -17.39 2.59 -12.45
C VAL A 26 -17.60 1.39 -11.55
N THR A 27 -16.75 1.28 -10.55
CA THR A 27 -16.82 0.24 -9.52
C THR A 27 -17.15 0.90 -8.18
N PHE A 28 -18.07 0.33 -7.42
CA PHE A 28 -18.41 0.80 -6.07
C PHE A 28 -18.87 -0.36 -5.20
N THR A 29 -18.81 -0.17 -3.89
CA THR A 29 -19.23 -1.16 -2.90
C THR A 29 -20.58 -0.75 -2.31
N VAL A 30 -21.51 -1.69 -2.26
CA VAL A 30 -22.76 -1.57 -1.51
C VAL A 30 -22.60 -2.37 -0.22
N THR A 31 -22.62 -1.69 0.92
CA THR A 31 -22.59 -2.37 2.21
C THR A 31 -23.96 -2.96 2.53
N THR A 32 -23.98 -4.15 3.09
CA THR A 32 -25.23 -4.82 3.44
C THR A 32 -25.43 -4.84 4.95
N ARG A 33 -26.68 -5.01 5.38
CA ARG A 33 -27.00 -5.14 6.81
C ARG A 33 -26.18 -6.23 7.45
N THR A 34 -25.61 -5.90 8.59
CA THR A 34 -24.77 -6.81 9.36
C THR A 34 -25.58 -7.79 10.19
N ILE A 35 -24.92 -8.83 10.67
CA ILE A 35 -25.52 -9.83 11.58
C ILE A 35 -26.06 -9.16 12.86
N SER A 36 -25.36 -8.14 13.37
CA SER A 36 -25.79 -7.40 14.58
C SER A 36 -26.84 -6.33 14.32
N GLY A 37 -27.10 -5.98 13.04
CA GLY A 37 -27.88 -4.81 12.67
C GLY A 37 -27.14 -3.46 12.74
N GLU A 38 -25.89 -3.45 13.20
CA GLU A 38 -25.03 -2.27 13.21
C GLU A 38 -24.54 -1.94 11.79
N ARG A 39 -24.21 -0.68 11.53
CA ARG A 39 -23.70 -0.25 10.22
C ARG A 39 -22.21 -0.44 10.11
N VAL A 40 -21.75 -0.88 8.94
CA VAL A 40 -20.32 -0.99 8.62
C VAL A 40 -19.64 0.38 8.44
N ASN A 41 -20.41 1.46 8.34
CA ASN A 41 -19.89 2.80 8.11
C ASN A 41 -19.31 3.42 9.39
N PRO A 42 -17.97 3.58 9.51
CA PRO A 42 -17.32 3.97 10.75
C PRO A 42 -17.11 5.48 10.91
N LEU A 43 -17.67 6.31 10.02
CA LEU A 43 -17.45 7.77 10.13
C LEU A 43 -17.99 8.36 11.44
N ARG A 44 -18.77 7.60 12.21
CA ARG A 44 -19.40 8.10 13.44
C ARG A 44 -18.80 7.64 14.76
N ASN A 45 -18.01 6.54 14.81
CA ASN A 45 -17.47 6.08 16.11
C ASN A 45 -16.09 5.43 15.98
N ALA A 46 -15.03 6.15 16.37
CA ALA A 46 -13.69 5.60 16.57
C ALA A 46 -13.62 4.59 17.76
N ARG A 47 -14.73 4.33 18.45
CA ARG A 47 -14.86 3.42 19.58
C ARG A 47 -15.81 2.26 19.26
N GLU A 48 -15.58 1.58 18.14
CA GLU A 48 -16.31 0.33 17.91
C GLU A 48 -15.73 -0.78 18.80
N SER A 49 -16.49 -1.13 19.82
CA SER A 49 -16.19 -2.23 20.75
C SER A 49 -16.81 -3.57 20.30
N ALA A 50 -17.59 -3.58 19.22
CA ALA A 50 -18.23 -4.81 18.76
C ALA A 50 -17.21 -5.78 18.15
N PRO A 51 -17.31 -7.09 18.48
CA PRO A 51 -16.56 -8.13 17.77
C PRO A 51 -16.80 -8.04 16.27
N ILE A 52 -15.73 -8.16 15.48
CA ILE A 52 -15.78 -7.91 14.03
C ILE A 52 -16.73 -8.87 13.30
N GLU A 53 -16.89 -10.10 13.82
CA GLU A 53 -17.79 -11.13 13.29
C GLU A 53 -19.24 -10.66 13.28
N ARG A 54 -19.64 -9.82 14.24
CA ARG A 54 -20.99 -9.24 14.30
C ARG A 54 -21.25 -8.18 13.24
N LEU A 55 -20.19 -7.59 12.68
CA LEU A 55 -20.25 -6.61 11.60
C LEU A 55 -20.23 -7.27 10.20
N MET A 56 -20.07 -8.57 10.11
CA MET A 56 -20.13 -9.27 8.82
C MET A 56 -21.52 -9.18 8.19
N ALA A 57 -21.55 -9.18 6.86
CA ALA A 57 -22.79 -9.14 6.09
C ALA A 57 -23.66 -10.38 6.38
N HIS A 58 -24.95 -10.17 6.60
CA HIS A 58 -25.91 -11.27 6.70
C HIS A 58 -26.06 -11.92 5.31
N ALA A 59 -25.82 -13.22 5.20
CA ALA A 59 -25.74 -13.93 3.91
C ALA A 59 -27.01 -13.75 3.05
N ASP A 60 -28.22 -13.92 3.66
CA ASP A 60 -29.48 -13.78 2.92
C ASP A 60 -29.70 -12.37 2.41
N LYS A 61 -29.33 -11.36 3.19
CA LYS A 61 -29.45 -9.96 2.80
C LYS A 61 -28.48 -9.62 1.68
N ARG A 62 -27.24 -10.13 1.78
CA ARG A 62 -26.24 -9.96 0.72
C ARG A 62 -26.74 -10.55 -0.60
N GLY A 63 -27.25 -11.80 -0.59
CA GLY A 63 -27.81 -12.43 -1.78
C GLY A 63 -28.93 -11.60 -2.43
N LYS A 64 -29.90 -11.12 -1.61
CA LYS A 64 -30.98 -10.26 -2.11
C LYS A 64 -30.48 -8.94 -2.74
N VAL A 65 -29.48 -8.32 -2.13
CA VAL A 65 -28.87 -7.10 -2.67
C VAL A 65 -28.15 -7.40 -3.98
N ALA A 66 -27.41 -8.51 -4.08
CA ALA A 66 -26.74 -8.94 -5.29
C ALA A 66 -27.73 -9.16 -6.45
N GLU A 67 -28.83 -9.88 -6.22
CA GLU A 67 -29.87 -10.12 -7.23
C GLU A 67 -30.51 -8.82 -7.73
N ARG A 68 -30.82 -7.90 -6.82
CA ARG A 68 -31.38 -6.60 -7.19
C ARG A 68 -30.40 -5.75 -8.01
N LEU A 69 -29.13 -5.74 -7.66
CA LEU A 69 -28.10 -5.03 -8.40
C LEU A 69 -27.89 -5.63 -9.80
N LYS A 70 -27.91 -6.96 -9.93
CA LYS A 70 -27.92 -7.65 -11.24
C LYS A 70 -29.13 -7.26 -12.08
N ALA A 71 -30.33 -7.25 -11.47
CA ALA A 71 -31.57 -6.88 -12.16
C ALA A 71 -31.57 -5.42 -12.65
N LEU A 72 -30.83 -4.52 -11.99
CA LEU A 72 -30.61 -3.14 -12.42
C LEU A 72 -29.57 -3.02 -13.55
N GLY A 73 -28.84 -4.09 -13.88
CA GLY A 73 -27.85 -4.11 -14.95
C GLY A 73 -26.40 -3.96 -14.50
N PHE A 74 -26.12 -4.08 -13.20
CA PHE A 74 -24.75 -4.12 -12.68
C PHE A 74 -24.17 -5.53 -12.72
N GLU A 75 -22.89 -5.59 -13.01
CA GLU A 75 -22.06 -6.80 -12.86
C GLU A 75 -21.64 -6.94 -11.39
N ILE A 76 -21.80 -8.13 -10.80
CA ILE A 76 -21.23 -8.42 -9.48
C ILE A 76 -19.76 -8.82 -9.66
N VAL A 77 -18.87 -7.99 -9.13
CA VAL A 77 -17.43 -8.21 -9.16
C VAL A 77 -16.97 -9.08 -7.99
N HIS A 78 -17.53 -8.81 -6.80
CA HIS A 78 -17.15 -9.52 -5.59
C HIS A 78 -18.27 -9.48 -4.54
N GLU A 79 -18.52 -10.63 -3.91
CA GLU A 79 -19.37 -10.75 -2.74
C GLU A 79 -18.50 -10.91 -1.49
N GLY A 80 -18.16 -9.76 -0.87
CA GLY A 80 -17.21 -9.68 0.23
C GLY A 80 -17.81 -9.93 1.62
N TRP A 81 -16.97 -9.89 2.63
CA TRP A 81 -17.36 -10.09 4.03
C TRP A 81 -18.33 -9.03 4.55
N PHE A 82 -18.25 -7.81 4.05
CA PHE A 82 -19.01 -6.64 4.55
C PHE A 82 -19.91 -5.98 3.50
N GLY A 83 -19.95 -6.47 2.28
CA GLY A 83 -20.74 -5.88 1.20
C GLY A 83 -20.53 -6.55 -0.14
N ILE A 84 -21.04 -5.91 -1.17
CA ILE A 84 -20.98 -6.37 -2.55
C ILE A 84 -20.30 -5.31 -3.39
N VAL A 85 -19.29 -5.70 -4.15
CA VAL A 85 -18.67 -4.83 -5.15
C VAL A 85 -19.31 -5.05 -6.50
N VAL A 86 -19.72 -3.97 -7.11
CA VAL A 86 -20.37 -3.97 -8.42
C VAL A 86 -19.67 -3.07 -9.40
N ARG A 87 -19.78 -3.40 -10.68
CA ARG A 87 -19.27 -2.62 -11.79
C ARG A 87 -20.38 -2.37 -12.81
N GLY A 88 -20.43 -1.17 -13.34
CA GLY A 88 -21.41 -0.82 -14.38
C GLY A 88 -21.11 0.52 -15.04
N PRO A 89 -21.91 0.90 -16.07
CA PRO A 89 -21.78 2.22 -16.70
C PRO A 89 -21.95 3.37 -15.69
N ALA A 90 -21.10 4.39 -15.78
CA ALA A 90 -21.20 5.56 -14.90
C ALA A 90 -22.58 6.24 -14.98
N ALA A 91 -23.19 6.27 -16.15
CA ALA A 91 -24.56 6.81 -16.34
C ALA A 91 -25.60 6.04 -15.53
N LEU A 92 -25.56 4.70 -15.56
CA LEU A 92 -26.45 3.84 -14.79
C LEU A 92 -26.25 4.05 -13.28
N ALA A 93 -24.99 4.08 -12.83
CA ALA A 93 -24.67 4.32 -11.43
C ALA A 93 -25.18 5.70 -10.96
N ALA A 94 -25.00 6.75 -11.75
CA ALA A 94 -25.49 8.09 -11.44
C ALA A 94 -27.03 8.14 -11.32
N GLU A 95 -27.75 7.44 -12.19
CA GLU A 95 -29.22 7.35 -12.18
C GLU A 95 -29.71 6.58 -10.94
N VAL A 96 -29.22 5.35 -10.74
CA VAL A 96 -29.64 4.46 -9.64
C VAL A 96 -29.32 5.06 -8.27
N LEU A 97 -28.16 5.69 -8.12
CA LEU A 97 -27.72 6.28 -6.86
C LEU A 97 -28.14 7.74 -6.69
N ARG A 98 -28.89 8.29 -7.64
CA ARG A 98 -29.41 9.67 -7.65
C ARG A 98 -28.34 10.71 -7.36
N THR A 99 -27.20 10.57 -7.99
CA THR A 99 -26.02 11.43 -7.79
C THR A 99 -25.44 11.91 -9.11
N LYS A 100 -24.52 12.86 -9.05
CA LYS A 100 -23.66 13.22 -10.17
C LYS A 100 -22.31 12.62 -9.98
N LEU A 101 -21.84 11.87 -10.95
CA LEU A 101 -20.48 11.35 -11.00
C LEU A 101 -19.61 12.28 -11.84
N MET A 102 -18.42 12.56 -11.37
CA MET A 102 -17.45 13.39 -12.08
C MET A 102 -16.06 12.77 -11.99
N LEU A 103 -15.29 12.92 -13.07
CA LEU A 103 -13.87 12.62 -13.04
C LEU A 103 -13.17 13.67 -12.19
N GLN A 104 -12.52 13.22 -11.13
CA GLN A 104 -11.81 14.06 -10.18
C GLN A 104 -10.31 13.71 -10.22
N ALA A 105 -9.49 14.73 -10.04
CA ALA A 105 -8.07 14.55 -9.76
C ALA A 105 -7.85 14.70 -8.25
N ARG A 106 -6.92 13.94 -7.69
CA ARG A 106 -6.56 14.08 -6.29
C ARG A 106 -5.91 15.44 -6.03
N ALA A 107 -6.45 16.17 -5.08
CA ALA A 107 -5.96 17.50 -4.74
C ALA A 107 -4.58 17.48 -4.03
N GLY A 108 -4.22 16.38 -3.37
CA GLY A 108 -2.99 16.23 -2.58
C GLY A 108 -1.71 16.10 -3.41
N LEU A 109 -1.81 15.52 -4.60
CA LEU A 109 -0.66 15.23 -5.45
C LEU A 109 0.03 16.48 -6.00
N SER A 110 -0.66 17.62 -6.09
CA SER A 110 -0.03 18.90 -6.41
C SER A 110 1.00 19.34 -5.38
N ARG A 111 0.85 18.96 -4.11
CA ARG A 111 1.83 19.21 -3.05
C ARG A 111 3.04 18.29 -3.15
N ILE A 112 2.80 17.02 -3.50
CA ILE A 112 3.88 16.04 -3.74
C ILE A 112 4.72 16.45 -4.93
N ARG A 113 4.10 16.97 -6.01
CA ARG A 113 4.82 17.53 -7.19
C ARG A 113 5.63 18.78 -6.90
N SER A 114 5.30 19.53 -5.87
CA SER A 114 6.05 20.75 -5.50
C SER A 114 7.31 20.45 -4.69
N THR A 115 7.45 19.24 -4.13
CA THR A 115 8.68 18.83 -3.47
C THR A 115 9.74 18.45 -4.51
N GLN A 116 11.00 18.77 -4.25
CA GLN A 116 12.11 18.50 -5.17
C GLN A 116 12.26 17.03 -5.57
N ILE A 117 11.64 16.14 -4.82
CA ILE A 117 11.68 14.70 -4.95
C ILE A 117 10.91 14.19 -6.19
N PHE A 118 9.88 14.94 -6.66
CA PHE A 118 8.97 14.50 -7.72
C PHE A 118 9.02 15.34 -8.99
N ARG A 119 10.14 15.98 -9.28
CA ARG A 119 10.29 16.87 -10.45
C ARG A 119 10.32 16.18 -11.81
N HIS A 120 10.13 14.88 -11.89
CA HIS A 120 10.19 14.13 -13.11
C HIS A 120 8.80 13.97 -13.75
N ASN A 121 8.65 14.59 -14.90
CA ASN A 121 7.48 14.64 -15.78
C ASN A 121 6.23 15.37 -15.23
N PRO A 122 6.21 16.70 -15.22
CA PRO A 122 5.09 17.50 -14.70
C PRO A 122 3.82 17.48 -15.58
N GLY A 123 3.77 16.71 -16.64
CA GLY A 123 2.74 16.85 -17.68
C GLY A 123 1.67 15.76 -17.76
N ALA A 124 1.93 14.53 -17.33
CA ALA A 124 0.94 13.45 -17.42
C ALA A 124 0.39 13.10 -16.03
N PRO A 125 -0.94 13.13 -15.82
CA PRO A 125 -1.54 12.62 -14.61
C PRO A 125 -1.30 11.10 -14.51
N LEU A 126 -0.97 10.63 -13.31
CA LEU A 126 -0.84 9.21 -13.04
C LEU A 126 -2.24 8.57 -13.06
N PRO A 127 -2.38 7.27 -13.42
CA PRO A 127 -3.70 6.61 -13.40
C PRO A 127 -4.42 6.75 -12.07
N GLU A 128 -3.70 6.64 -10.96
CA GLU A 128 -4.20 6.80 -9.60
C GLU A 128 -4.55 8.24 -9.23
N GLU A 129 -4.22 9.23 -10.06
CA GLU A 129 -4.55 10.64 -9.85
C GLU A 129 -5.98 10.98 -10.33
N LEU A 130 -6.53 10.17 -11.21
CA LEU A 130 -7.84 10.40 -11.81
C LEU A 130 -8.80 9.29 -11.39
N PHE A 131 -9.93 9.64 -10.83
CA PHE A 131 -10.98 8.69 -10.46
C PHE A 131 -12.36 9.31 -10.60
N VAL A 132 -13.36 8.46 -10.82
CA VAL A 132 -14.75 8.89 -10.85
C VAL A 132 -15.30 8.87 -9.44
N ALA A 133 -15.79 10.01 -8.98
CA ALA A 133 -16.36 10.15 -7.66
C ALA A 133 -17.72 10.87 -7.70
N PRO A 134 -18.60 10.60 -6.73
CA PRO A 134 -19.83 11.33 -6.55
C PRO A 134 -19.54 12.76 -6.06
N THR A 135 -20.27 13.73 -6.61
CA THR A 135 -20.19 15.13 -6.18
C THR A 135 -21.31 15.53 -5.23
N GLN A 136 -22.24 14.62 -4.98
CA GLN A 136 -23.39 14.81 -4.11
C GLN A 136 -23.57 13.57 -3.23
N SER A 137 -24.42 13.69 -2.21
CA SER A 137 -24.79 12.56 -1.37
C SER A 137 -25.39 11.41 -2.19
N LEU A 138 -24.98 10.20 -1.85
CA LEU A 138 -25.47 8.96 -2.44
C LEU A 138 -26.76 8.52 -1.75
N SER A 139 -27.70 7.97 -2.50
CA SER A 139 -28.88 7.32 -1.95
C SER A 139 -29.23 6.06 -2.75
N LEU A 140 -29.32 4.95 -2.03
CA LEU A 140 -29.88 3.72 -2.62
C LEU A 140 -31.39 3.87 -2.86
N PRO A 141 -31.95 3.21 -3.89
CA PRO A 141 -33.38 3.09 -4.05
C PRO A 141 -34.06 2.51 -2.80
N ALA A 142 -35.29 2.93 -2.52
CA ALA A 142 -36.04 2.49 -1.35
C ALA A 142 -36.17 0.95 -1.24
N SER A 143 -36.14 0.25 -2.36
CA SER A 143 -36.14 -1.21 -2.41
C SER A 143 -34.94 -1.89 -1.72
N PHE A 144 -33.88 -1.14 -1.43
CA PHE A 144 -32.68 -1.65 -0.72
C PHE A 144 -32.70 -1.36 0.78
N SER A 145 -33.62 -0.55 1.30
CA SER A 145 -33.58 -0.01 2.67
C SER A 145 -33.56 -1.03 3.78
N GLU A 146 -34.10 -2.23 3.57
CA GLU A 146 -34.12 -3.32 4.55
C GLU A 146 -32.85 -4.17 4.55
N ASP A 147 -32.13 -4.21 3.43
CA ASP A 147 -31.06 -5.17 3.20
C ASP A 147 -29.68 -4.52 3.01
N ALA A 148 -29.64 -3.23 2.63
CA ALA A 148 -28.40 -2.48 2.43
C ALA A 148 -28.34 -1.23 3.32
N ASP A 149 -27.10 -0.77 3.58
CA ASP A 149 -26.83 0.37 4.46
C ASP A 149 -26.28 1.59 3.72
N ASP A 150 -25.26 1.42 2.89
CA ASP A 150 -24.50 2.52 2.33
C ASP A 150 -23.85 2.15 1.00
N VAL A 151 -23.34 3.15 0.31
CA VAL A 151 -22.58 3.01 -0.94
C VAL A 151 -21.24 3.72 -0.77
N ILE A 152 -20.17 3.04 -1.17
CA ILE A 152 -18.81 3.53 -1.04
C ILE A 152 -18.15 3.54 -2.42
N PHE A 153 -17.71 4.71 -2.86
CA PHE A 153 -16.74 4.86 -3.94
C PHE A 153 -15.36 5.02 -3.32
N GLU A 154 -14.51 4.03 -3.53
CA GLU A 154 -13.13 4.07 -3.08
C GLU A 154 -12.26 4.60 -4.23
N PRO A 155 -11.50 5.68 -4.03
CA PRO A 155 -10.53 6.11 -5.04
C PRO A 155 -9.40 5.09 -5.14
N PRO A 156 -8.68 5.01 -6.28
CA PRO A 156 -7.51 4.17 -6.39
C PRO A 156 -6.51 4.42 -5.26
N ALA A 157 -5.93 3.37 -4.70
CA ALA A 157 -4.89 3.51 -3.69
C ALA A 157 -3.65 4.20 -4.27
N LEU A 158 -2.87 4.85 -3.42
CA LEU A 158 -1.59 5.44 -3.78
C LEU A 158 -0.47 4.44 -3.52
N TYR A 159 0.28 4.14 -4.56
CA TYR A 159 1.60 3.57 -4.46
C TYR A 159 2.58 4.73 -4.35
N PHE A 160 3.09 4.95 -3.14
CA PHE A 160 3.98 6.06 -2.87
C PHE A 160 5.23 5.94 -3.73
N GLN A 161 5.40 6.91 -4.64
CA GLN A 161 6.49 6.91 -5.60
C GLN A 161 7.85 6.72 -4.90
N PRO A 162 8.70 5.84 -5.40
CA PRO A 162 10.06 5.76 -4.92
C PRO A 162 10.79 7.07 -5.23
N VAL A 163 11.70 7.43 -4.36
CA VAL A 163 12.58 8.57 -4.60
C VAL A 163 13.63 8.14 -5.60
N SER A 164 13.82 8.92 -6.67
CA SER A 164 14.90 8.66 -7.62
C SER A 164 16.27 8.78 -6.97
N PRO A 165 17.26 8.03 -7.42
CA PRO A 165 18.63 8.17 -6.99
C PRO A 165 19.13 9.63 -7.11
N SER A 166 20.17 9.95 -6.34
CA SER A 166 20.74 11.28 -6.37
C SER A 166 21.21 11.65 -7.80
N PRO A 167 20.93 12.87 -8.23
CA PRO A 167 21.45 13.37 -9.51
C PRO A 167 22.96 13.58 -9.55
N VAL A 168 23.65 13.35 -8.44
CA VAL A 168 25.12 13.50 -8.36
C VAL A 168 25.71 12.15 -8.01
N ALA A 169 26.41 11.53 -8.94
CA ALA A 169 26.91 10.14 -8.86
C ALA A 169 27.68 9.80 -7.57
N CYS A 170 28.38 10.77 -6.97
CA CYS A 170 29.11 10.56 -5.72
C CYS A 170 28.25 10.68 -4.45
N THR A 171 26.96 10.93 -4.55
CA THR A 171 26.09 11.23 -3.40
C THR A 171 25.09 10.16 -3.07
N TYR A 172 24.97 9.11 -3.87
CA TYR A 172 24.17 7.94 -3.53
C TYR A 172 25.01 6.67 -3.55
N ARG A 173 24.52 5.63 -2.92
CA ARG A 173 25.08 4.29 -3.04
C ARG A 173 23.99 3.25 -3.18
N ILE A 174 24.21 2.29 -4.06
CA ILE A 174 23.47 1.05 -4.11
C ILE A 174 24.09 0.11 -3.09
N VAL A 175 23.28 -0.54 -2.28
CA VAL A 175 23.71 -1.52 -1.29
C VAL A 175 23.30 -2.93 -1.73
N ASP A 176 23.98 -3.92 -1.24
CA ASP A 176 23.63 -5.32 -1.43
C ASP A 176 22.73 -5.86 -0.31
N ASP A 177 22.19 -7.04 -0.52
CA ASP A 177 21.33 -7.74 0.44
C ASP A 177 22.03 -7.98 1.77
N ALA A 178 23.33 -8.31 1.74
CA ALA A 178 24.12 -8.54 2.95
C ALA A 178 24.20 -7.27 3.82
N THR A 179 24.34 -6.12 3.19
CA THR A 179 24.34 -4.82 3.88
C THR A 179 22.98 -4.52 4.51
N VAL A 180 21.86 -4.75 3.79
CA VAL A 180 20.52 -4.61 4.36
C VAL A 180 20.35 -5.51 5.57
N ARG A 181 20.69 -6.80 5.45
CA ARG A 181 20.59 -7.78 6.54
C ARG A 181 21.46 -7.38 7.74
N ARG A 182 22.63 -6.81 7.50
CA ARG A 182 23.53 -6.30 8.57
C ARG A 182 22.88 -5.15 9.36
N TYR A 183 22.27 -4.17 8.68
CA TYR A 183 21.58 -3.06 9.37
C TYR A 183 20.36 -3.54 10.16
N LEU A 184 19.63 -4.51 9.64
CA LEU A 184 18.48 -5.09 10.31
C LEU A 184 18.85 -6.16 11.36
N ASP A 185 20.15 -6.35 11.59
CA ASP A 185 20.70 -7.31 12.57
C ASP A 185 20.15 -8.73 12.37
N VAL A 186 20.10 -9.17 11.10
CA VAL A 186 19.60 -10.51 10.76
C VAL A 186 20.69 -11.55 11.01
N PRO A 187 20.47 -12.52 11.91
CA PRO A 187 21.46 -13.56 12.17
C PRO A 187 21.76 -14.42 10.95
N VAL A 188 23.01 -14.85 10.83
CA VAL A 188 23.43 -15.77 9.75
C VAL A 188 22.62 -17.06 9.82
N GLY A 189 22.17 -17.54 8.64
CA GLY A 189 21.39 -18.77 8.54
C GLY A 189 19.87 -18.61 8.74
N GLN A 190 19.41 -17.47 9.23
CA GLN A 190 17.97 -17.18 9.30
C GLN A 190 17.41 -16.88 7.91
N THR A 191 16.41 -17.65 7.48
CA THR A 191 15.84 -17.56 6.13
C THR A 191 14.34 -17.29 6.08
N GLY A 192 13.62 -17.45 7.21
CA GLY A 192 12.16 -17.31 7.24
C GLY A 192 11.40 -18.51 6.63
N ALA A 193 12.09 -19.63 6.41
CA ALA A 193 11.46 -20.82 5.82
C ALA A 193 10.23 -21.28 6.62
N GLY A 194 9.21 -21.73 5.90
CA GLY A 194 7.92 -22.16 6.47
C GLY A 194 6.96 -21.01 6.80
N SER A 195 7.30 -19.76 6.46
CA SER A 195 6.40 -18.60 6.59
C SER A 195 5.94 -18.12 5.21
N VAL A 196 4.71 -17.61 5.15
CA VAL A 196 4.08 -17.16 3.89
C VAL A 196 3.67 -15.71 3.99
N VAL A 197 4.17 -14.88 3.06
CA VAL A 197 3.74 -13.49 2.88
C VAL A 197 2.69 -13.40 1.79
N GLY A 198 1.56 -12.80 2.07
CA GLY A 198 0.63 -12.28 1.08
C GLY A 198 1.04 -10.84 0.74
N LEU A 199 1.67 -10.64 -0.39
CA LEU A 199 2.02 -9.32 -0.88
C LEU A 199 0.86 -8.77 -1.70
N VAL A 200 0.21 -7.70 -1.22
CA VAL A 200 -0.88 -7.02 -1.90
C VAL A 200 -0.31 -5.79 -2.60
N ASP A 201 -0.09 -5.89 -3.92
CA ASP A 201 0.65 -4.88 -4.68
C ASP A 201 0.24 -4.86 -6.18
N THR A 202 0.97 -4.13 -7.03
CA THR A 202 0.60 -3.78 -8.42
C THR A 202 0.67 -4.93 -9.44
N GLY A 203 1.27 -6.05 -9.08
CA GLY A 203 1.52 -7.21 -9.94
C GLY A 203 2.85 -7.86 -9.62
N PHE A 204 3.13 -9.03 -10.24
CA PHE A 204 4.28 -9.85 -9.86
C PHE A 204 4.91 -10.49 -11.10
N TYR A 205 5.71 -9.71 -11.81
CA TYR A 205 6.37 -10.18 -13.01
C TYR A 205 7.36 -11.30 -12.68
N PRO A 206 7.35 -12.43 -13.41
CA PRO A 206 8.25 -13.56 -13.17
C PRO A 206 9.67 -13.25 -13.67
N HIS A 207 10.30 -12.24 -13.07
CA HIS A 207 11.65 -11.82 -13.41
C HIS A 207 12.65 -12.97 -13.19
N PRO A 208 13.62 -13.20 -14.10
CA PRO A 208 14.62 -14.27 -13.97
C PRO A 208 15.39 -14.27 -12.64
N PHE A 209 15.53 -13.12 -12.01
CA PHE A 209 16.14 -12.94 -10.69
C PHE A 209 15.55 -13.91 -9.64
N PHE A 210 14.25 -14.08 -9.60
CA PHE A 210 13.62 -14.94 -8.59
C PHE A 210 13.99 -16.41 -8.80
N GLY A 211 13.87 -16.90 -10.03
CA GLY A 211 14.24 -18.28 -10.37
C GLY A 211 15.73 -18.58 -10.20
N THR A 212 16.60 -17.64 -10.58
CA THR A 212 18.06 -17.77 -10.45
C THR A 212 18.50 -17.88 -8.99
N ASN A 213 17.82 -17.18 -8.08
CA ASN A 213 18.11 -17.21 -6.66
C ASN A 213 17.30 -18.27 -5.87
N GLY A 214 16.42 -19.02 -6.54
CA GLY A 214 15.58 -20.02 -5.91
C GLY A 214 14.50 -19.43 -4.98
N PHE A 215 14.08 -18.19 -5.23
CA PHE A 215 13.03 -17.52 -4.46
C PHE A 215 11.65 -17.99 -4.87
N ASP A 216 10.78 -18.29 -3.90
CA ASP A 216 9.44 -18.80 -4.10
C ASP A 216 8.41 -17.64 -4.19
N LEU A 217 8.34 -17.02 -5.37
CA LEU A 217 7.33 -16.01 -5.72
C LEU A 217 6.21 -16.67 -6.53
N GLU A 218 5.00 -16.66 -6.00
CA GLU A 218 3.81 -17.25 -6.62
C GLU A 218 2.74 -16.17 -6.82
N PRO A 219 2.53 -15.66 -8.05
CA PRO A 219 1.38 -14.81 -8.36
C PRO A 219 0.08 -15.61 -8.25
N ILE A 220 -0.82 -15.24 -7.32
CA ILE A 220 -2.01 -16.05 -6.97
C ILE A 220 -3.29 -15.46 -7.56
N TRP A 221 -3.44 -14.14 -7.50
CA TRP A 221 -4.72 -13.52 -7.78
C TRP A 221 -4.58 -12.13 -8.39
N ALA A 222 -5.47 -11.83 -9.35
CA ALA A 222 -5.75 -10.50 -9.87
C ALA A 222 -7.27 -10.29 -9.95
N GLY A 223 -7.69 -9.09 -10.25
CA GLY A 223 -9.08 -8.76 -10.53
C GLY A 223 -9.60 -9.45 -11.79
N PRO A 224 -10.93 -9.50 -12.00
CA PRO A 224 -11.52 -10.11 -13.19
C PRO A 224 -10.99 -9.45 -14.48
N GLY A 225 -10.43 -10.28 -15.36
CA GLY A 225 -9.89 -9.84 -16.66
C GLY A 225 -8.44 -9.35 -16.61
N ASP A 226 -7.78 -9.45 -15.46
CA ASP A 226 -6.37 -9.12 -15.28
C ASP A 226 -5.55 -10.38 -14.91
N LEU A 227 -4.23 -10.28 -15.01
CA LEU A 227 -3.29 -11.36 -14.72
C LEU A 227 -2.34 -10.93 -13.61
N PRO A 228 -2.15 -11.76 -12.58
CA PRO A 228 -1.29 -11.39 -11.45
C PRO A 228 0.20 -11.27 -11.84
N GLU A 229 0.63 -11.92 -12.94
CA GLU A 229 1.98 -11.84 -13.47
C GLU A 229 2.28 -10.54 -14.24
N VAL A 230 1.25 -9.77 -14.57
CA VAL A 230 1.41 -8.49 -15.26
C VAL A 230 1.61 -7.39 -14.24
N ASP A 231 2.78 -6.74 -14.25
CA ASP A 231 3.14 -5.65 -13.35
C ASP A 231 3.53 -4.39 -14.15
N GLU A 232 2.53 -3.67 -14.63
CA GLU A 232 2.74 -2.46 -15.44
C GLU A 232 3.41 -1.32 -14.65
N VAL A 233 3.28 -1.34 -13.34
CA VAL A 233 3.91 -0.38 -12.45
C VAL A 233 5.34 -0.78 -12.11
N GLY A 234 5.61 -2.08 -11.94
CA GLY A 234 6.91 -2.64 -11.53
C GLY A 234 7.11 -2.66 -10.01
N HIS A 235 6.17 -2.10 -9.25
CA HIS A 235 6.33 -1.90 -7.82
C HIS A 235 6.18 -3.22 -7.04
N GLY A 236 5.18 -4.05 -7.34
CA GLY A 236 4.96 -5.31 -6.61
C GLY A 236 6.11 -6.30 -6.81
N THR A 237 6.65 -6.39 -8.03
CA THR A 237 7.84 -7.19 -8.34
C THR A 237 9.04 -6.74 -7.50
N ALA A 238 9.29 -5.42 -7.43
CA ALA A 238 10.37 -4.86 -6.64
C ALA A 238 10.17 -5.07 -5.12
N MET A 239 8.94 -4.99 -4.63
CA MET A 239 8.63 -5.25 -3.21
C MET A 239 8.83 -6.72 -2.85
N ALA A 240 8.50 -7.67 -3.75
CA ALA A 240 8.80 -9.08 -3.54
C ALA A 240 10.31 -9.32 -3.33
N ALA A 241 11.16 -8.68 -4.11
CA ALA A 241 12.62 -8.77 -3.94
C ALA A 241 13.08 -8.24 -2.57
N ASN A 242 12.52 -7.14 -2.08
CA ASN A 242 12.83 -6.63 -0.74
C ASN A 242 12.45 -7.61 0.39
N ILE A 243 11.38 -8.40 0.24
CA ILE A 243 11.04 -9.46 1.19
C ILE A 243 12.13 -10.53 1.19
N PHE A 244 12.54 -10.99 0.01
CA PHE A 244 13.57 -12.04 -0.13
C PHE A 244 14.95 -11.58 0.30
N THR A 245 15.29 -10.31 0.17
CA THR A 245 16.51 -9.72 0.73
C THR A 245 16.64 -10.04 2.22
N VAL A 246 15.54 -10.02 2.96
CA VAL A 246 15.55 -10.29 4.41
C VAL A 246 15.25 -11.76 4.72
N ALA A 247 14.27 -12.35 4.04
CA ALA A 247 13.78 -13.71 4.28
C ALA A 247 13.81 -14.56 3.01
N PRO A 248 15.00 -14.99 2.55
CA PRO A 248 15.16 -15.71 1.27
C PRO A 248 14.47 -17.06 1.22
N GLY A 249 14.12 -17.65 2.34
CA GLY A 249 13.40 -18.93 2.43
C GLY A 249 11.91 -18.80 2.68
N ALA A 250 11.36 -17.57 2.76
CA ALA A 250 9.94 -17.36 2.84
C ALA A 250 9.27 -17.65 1.49
N LYS A 251 7.96 -17.97 1.52
CA LYS A 251 7.13 -18.00 0.33
C LYS A 251 6.40 -16.66 0.18
N VAL A 252 6.41 -16.05 -0.99
CA VAL A 252 5.66 -14.85 -1.30
C VAL A 252 4.53 -15.19 -2.26
N LYS A 253 3.29 -14.98 -1.82
CA LYS A 253 2.07 -15.09 -2.62
C LYS A 253 1.61 -13.71 -3.03
N GLY A 254 1.55 -13.47 -4.33
CA GLY A 254 1.17 -12.20 -4.92
C GLY A 254 -0.33 -12.07 -5.12
N PHE A 255 -0.92 -11.00 -4.59
CA PHE A 255 -2.32 -10.63 -4.78
C PHE A 255 -2.35 -9.25 -5.43
N LYS A 256 -2.58 -9.24 -6.74
CA LYS A 256 -2.54 -7.98 -7.50
C LYS A 256 -3.68 -7.06 -7.06
N HIS A 257 -3.32 -5.89 -6.57
CA HIS A 257 -4.23 -4.84 -6.24
C HIS A 257 -4.51 -4.00 -7.49
N ASP A 258 -5.61 -4.30 -8.15
CA ASP A 258 -6.09 -3.56 -9.30
C ASP A 258 -6.56 -2.15 -8.88
N LEU A 259 -6.07 -1.11 -9.55
CA LEU A 259 -6.44 0.28 -9.27
C LEU A 259 -7.91 0.61 -9.57
N ASP A 260 -8.56 -0.22 -10.38
CA ASP A 260 -9.99 -0.11 -10.72
C ASP A 260 -10.92 -0.86 -9.75
N LEU A 261 -10.33 -1.54 -8.75
CA LEU A 261 -11.09 -2.31 -7.77
C LEU A 261 -10.85 -1.79 -6.34
N PRO A 262 -11.86 -1.87 -5.46
CA PRO A 262 -11.67 -1.57 -4.05
C PRO A 262 -10.62 -2.47 -3.38
N SER A 263 -9.73 -1.85 -2.61
CA SER A 263 -8.55 -2.49 -2.00
C SER A 263 -8.88 -3.69 -1.10
N HIS A 264 -10.06 -3.71 -0.49
CA HIS A 264 -10.46 -4.80 0.41
C HIS A 264 -10.58 -6.15 -0.30
N ILE A 265 -10.83 -6.18 -1.63
CA ILE A 265 -10.97 -7.45 -2.37
C ILE A 265 -9.66 -8.25 -2.32
N ALA A 266 -8.53 -7.62 -2.68
CA ALA A 266 -7.23 -8.27 -2.66
C ALA A 266 -6.84 -8.71 -1.23
N LEU A 267 -7.17 -7.90 -0.22
CA LEU A 267 -6.96 -8.23 1.19
C LEU A 267 -7.79 -9.41 1.65
N GLU A 268 -9.08 -9.49 1.27
CA GLU A 268 -9.94 -10.64 1.58
C GLU A 268 -9.40 -11.92 0.93
N ARG A 269 -8.87 -11.84 -0.29
CA ARG A 269 -8.23 -12.96 -0.99
C ARG A 269 -6.94 -13.40 -0.30
N ALA A 270 -6.09 -12.44 0.09
CA ALA A 270 -4.87 -12.73 0.83
C ALA A 270 -5.16 -13.32 2.23
N GLY A 271 -6.20 -12.86 2.88
CA GLY A 271 -6.59 -13.32 4.22
C GLY A 271 -7.42 -14.58 4.28
N ALA A 272 -7.90 -15.09 3.15
CA ALA A 272 -8.70 -16.30 3.09
C ALA A 272 -7.94 -17.51 3.68
N PRO A 273 -8.60 -18.40 4.45
CA PRO A 273 -7.92 -19.52 5.09
C PRO A 273 -7.11 -20.39 4.12
N GLU A 274 -7.63 -20.63 2.93
CA GLU A 274 -6.99 -21.41 1.87
C GLU A 274 -5.73 -20.77 1.30
N SER A 275 -5.52 -19.47 1.51
CA SER A 275 -4.31 -18.78 1.09
C SER A 275 -3.07 -19.25 1.85
N GLY A 276 -3.24 -19.71 3.09
CA GLY A 276 -2.15 -20.08 3.98
C GLY A 276 -1.21 -18.93 4.36
N VAL A 277 -1.62 -17.67 4.09
CA VAL A 277 -0.83 -16.49 4.37
C VAL A 277 -0.73 -16.22 5.88
N ASP A 278 0.45 -15.92 6.36
CA ASP A 278 0.75 -15.52 7.74
C ASP A 278 0.82 -13.99 7.89
N VAL A 279 1.54 -13.36 6.95
CA VAL A 279 1.89 -11.94 6.96
C VAL A 279 1.30 -11.28 5.72
N ILE A 280 0.59 -10.16 5.88
CA ILE A 280 0.08 -9.35 4.78
C ILE A 280 0.88 -8.05 4.72
N SER A 281 1.55 -7.82 3.60
CA SER A 281 2.38 -6.65 3.33
C SER A 281 1.70 -5.73 2.32
N CYS A 282 1.50 -4.46 2.71
CA CYS A 282 0.82 -3.45 1.92
C CYS A 282 1.67 -2.19 1.81
N SER A 283 2.26 -1.97 0.65
CA SER A 283 3.12 -0.81 0.38
C SER A 283 2.36 0.32 -0.32
N TRP A 284 1.13 0.59 0.10
CA TRP A 284 0.20 1.57 -0.45
C TRP A 284 -0.71 2.17 0.63
N GLY A 285 -1.49 3.19 0.28
CA GLY A 285 -2.44 3.80 1.20
C GLY A 285 -3.25 4.93 0.56
N PHE A 286 -3.94 5.70 1.40
CA PHE A 286 -4.77 6.84 1.04
C PHE A 286 -4.32 8.07 1.82
N GLU A 287 -4.43 9.25 1.19
CA GLU A 287 -4.00 10.52 1.77
C GLU A 287 -4.91 11.02 2.89
N ASP A 288 -4.37 11.93 3.68
CA ASP A 288 -5.09 12.70 4.70
C ASP A 288 -5.91 11.84 5.67
N GLU A 289 -5.44 10.63 5.95
CA GLU A 289 -6.13 9.65 6.78
C GLU A 289 -7.57 9.38 6.31
N GLN A 290 -7.81 9.42 4.99
CA GLN A 290 -9.11 9.08 4.40
C GLN A 290 -9.45 7.62 4.69
N THR A 291 -10.61 7.37 5.30
CA THR A 291 -11.01 6.04 5.78
C THR A 291 -12.21 5.50 5.03
N PHE A 292 -12.19 4.21 4.77
CA PHE A 292 -13.29 3.47 4.15
C PHE A 292 -13.76 2.34 5.07
N GLY A 293 -15.06 2.32 5.38
CA GLY A 293 -15.61 1.42 6.39
C GLY A 293 -15.39 -0.05 6.11
N VAL A 294 -15.57 -0.48 4.87
CA VAL A 294 -15.37 -1.88 4.46
C VAL A 294 -13.89 -2.25 4.60
N LEU A 295 -12.98 -1.46 4.05
CA LEU A 295 -11.54 -1.72 4.12
C LEU A 295 -11.05 -1.75 5.59
N ARG A 296 -11.53 -0.83 6.44
CA ARG A 296 -11.22 -0.85 7.86
C ARG A 296 -11.69 -2.13 8.53
N SER A 297 -12.93 -2.55 8.25
CA SER A 297 -13.49 -3.79 8.82
C SER A 297 -12.75 -5.02 8.33
N THR A 298 -12.36 -5.06 7.04
CA THR A 298 -11.54 -6.13 6.47
C THR A 298 -10.19 -6.24 7.19
N ILE A 299 -9.48 -5.12 7.39
CA ILE A 299 -8.20 -5.12 8.12
C ILE A 299 -8.37 -5.61 9.56
N ARG A 300 -9.41 -5.14 10.28
CA ARG A 300 -9.70 -5.60 11.64
C ARG A 300 -9.99 -7.09 11.69
N LYS A 301 -10.73 -7.61 10.71
CA LYS A 301 -10.98 -9.04 10.60
C LYS A 301 -9.70 -9.83 10.36
N LEU A 302 -8.85 -9.41 9.46
CA LEU A 302 -7.55 -10.04 9.21
C LEU A 302 -6.72 -10.15 10.50
N VAL A 303 -6.64 -9.06 11.26
CA VAL A 303 -5.92 -9.04 12.54
C VAL A 303 -6.60 -9.95 13.57
N SER A 304 -7.95 -9.98 13.66
CA SER A 304 -8.66 -10.89 14.56
C SER A 304 -8.51 -12.35 14.18
N ASP A 305 -8.34 -12.66 12.90
CA ASP A 305 -8.05 -13.99 12.38
C ASP A 305 -6.57 -14.40 12.58
N GLY A 306 -5.78 -13.59 13.29
CA GLY A 306 -4.39 -13.87 13.63
C GLY A 306 -3.37 -13.50 12.53
N LYS A 307 -3.80 -12.81 11.46
CA LYS A 307 -2.88 -12.35 10.41
C LYS A 307 -2.03 -11.19 10.93
N ILE A 308 -0.78 -11.15 10.55
CA ILE A 308 0.11 -10.00 10.73
C ILE A 308 -0.09 -9.05 9.56
N VAL A 309 -0.39 -7.76 9.83
CA VAL A 309 -0.75 -6.80 8.79
C VAL A 309 0.14 -5.57 8.89
N LEU A 310 0.91 -5.32 7.84
CA LEU A 310 1.84 -4.19 7.74
C LEU A 310 1.40 -3.20 6.66
N PHE A 311 1.56 -1.91 6.96
CA PHE A 311 1.33 -0.84 5.99
C PHE A 311 2.47 0.18 5.98
N ALA A 312 2.82 0.66 4.78
CA ALA A 312 3.79 1.74 4.61
C ALA A 312 3.22 3.05 5.18
N ALA A 313 4.05 3.78 5.94
CA ALA A 313 3.69 5.07 6.54
C ALA A 313 3.48 6.18 5.49
N GLY A 314 3.99 5.97 4.27
CA GLY A 314 3.94 6.92 3.17
C GLY A 314 5.23 7.70 2.98
N ASN A 315 5.30 8.46 1.88
CA ASN A 315 6.43 9.30 1.53
C ASN A 315 5.97 10.76 1.34
N ALA A 316 6.92 11.69 1.36
CA ALA A 316 6.69 13.11 1.06
C ALA A 316 5.64 13.82 1.95
N GLY A 317 5.54 13.42 3.21
CA GLY A 317 4.65 14.05 4.19
C GLY A 317 3.18 13.63 4.06
N VAL A 318 2.87 12.61 3.26
CA VAL A 318 1.53 12.04 3.17
C VAL A 318 1.13 11.45 4.53
N ARG A 319 -0.06 11.78 5.00
CA ARG A 319 -0.65 11.19 6.21
C ARG A 319 -1.41 9.93 5.81
N ALA A 320 -0.69 8.82 5.69
CA ALA A 320 -1.23 7.61 5.09
C ALA A 320 -2.23 6.89 6.01
N TRP A 321 -3.34 6.47 5.43
CA TRP A 321 -4.26 5.49 5.98
C TRP A 321 -4.31 4.29 5.00
N PRO A 322 -4.29 3.03 5.42
CA PRO A 322 -4.51 2.46 6.76
C PRO A 322 -3.34 2.49 7.77
N ALA A 323 -2.15 2.98 7.42
CA ALA A 323 -1.00 3.01 8.34
C ALA A 323 -1.31 3.68 9.69
N SER A 324 -2.21 4.67 9.70
CA SER A 324 -2.63 5.33 10.95
C SER A 324 -3.56 4.50 11.84
N MET A 325 -4.10 3.36 11.36
CA MET A 325 -4.91 2.47 12.19
C MET A 325 -4.09 1.88 13.35
N PRO A 326 -4.64 1.80 14.58
CA PRO A 326 -3.93 1.17 15.70
C PRO A 326 -3.67 -0.33 15.51
N GLU A 327 -4.54 -0.99 14.76
CA GLU A 327 -4.53 -2.44 14.55
C GLU A 327 -3.40 -2.91 13.66
N VAL A 328 -2.85 -2.07 12.77
CA VAL A 328 -1.77 -2.45 11.85
C VAL A 328 -0.39 -2.11 12.41
N ILE A 329 0.64 -2.69 11.83
CA ILE A 329 2.03 -2.29 12.03
C ILE A 329 2.38 -1.27 10.95
N ALA A 330 2.57 -0.02 11.32
CA ALA A 330 2.96 1.05 10.41
C ALA A 330 4.48 1.12 10.29
N VAL A 331 4.99 1.04 9.07
CA VAL A 331 6.43 1.02 8.79
C VAL A 331 6.87 2.32 8.13
N GLY A 332 7.75 3.04 8.81
CA GLY A 332 8.47 4.21 8.31
C GLY A 332 9.86 3.88 7.80
N GLY A 333 10.69 4.91 7.68
CA GLY A 333 12.00 4.76 7.08
C GLY A 333 13.12 5.47 7.79
N VAL A 334 14.27 4.79 7.87
CA VAL A 334 15.54 5.36 8.29
C VAL A 334 16.56 5.29 7.18
N TYR A 335 17.54 6.14 7.28
CA TYR A 335 18.69 6.22 6.41
C TYR A 335 19.97 5.90 7.19
N ALA A 336 20.89 5.15 6.60
CA ALA A 336 22.23 4.99 7.09
C ALA A 336 23.22 5.73 6.19
N ASP A 337 23.96 6.68 6.74
CA ASP A 337 24.96 7.43 6.00
C ASP A 337 26.24 6.64 5.69
N GLU A 338 27.21 7.28 5.07
CA GLU A 338 28.49 6.64 4.69
C GLU A 338 29.33 6.21 5.91
N ASN A 339 29.02 6.73 7.09
CA ASN A 339 29.68 6.39 8.36
C ASN A 339 28.87 5.40 9.20
N ASP A 340 27.86 4.77 8.62
CA ASP A 340 26.90 3.88 9.29
C ASP A 340 26.05 4.57 10.39
N ALA A 341 26.00 5.90 10.41
CA ALA A 341 25.14 6.62 11.32
C ALA A 341 23.68 6.57 10.84
N LEU A 342 22.79 6.14 11.73
CA LEU A 342 21.36 6.07 11.42
C LEU A 342 20.69 7.41 11.71
N MET A 343 19.87 7.86 10.76
CA MET A 343 19.06 9.05 10.88
C MET A 343 17.67 8.84 10.28
N PRO A 344 16.66 9.64 10.65
CA PRO A 344 15.37 9.62 9.97
C PRO A 344 15.55 9.92 8.49
N SER A 345 14.82 9.19 7.64
CA SER A 345 14.72 9.56 6.22
C SER A 345 13.98 10.90 6.08
N ASP A 346 14.51 11.81 5.28
CA ASP A 346 13.95 13.16 5.09
C ASP A 346 12.65 13.18 4.28
N TYR A 347 12.34 12.10 3.57
CA TYR A 347 11.13 11.97 2.78
C TYR A 347 10.12 10.95 3.32
N ALA A 348 10.52 10.05 4.24
CA ALA A 348 9.57 9.14 4.86
C ALA A 348 8.53 9.91 5.67
N SER A 349 7.26 9.56 5.49
CA SER A 349 6.18 10.22 6.24
C SER A 349 6.17 9.79 7.71
N GLY A 350 5.88 10.78 8.55
CA GLY A 350 5.67 10.54 9.97
C GLY A 350 4.79 11.62 10.58
N PHE A 351 3.83 11.21 11.42
CA PHE A 351 2.82 12.13 11.95
C PHE A 351 2.11 11.59 13.20
N ALA A 352 1.54 12.50 13.99
CA ALA A 352 0.52 12.14 14.98
C ALA A 352 -0.85 12.08 14.28
N SER A 353 -1.57 10.98 14.46
CA SER A 353 -2.87 10.80 13.80
C SER A 353 -3.89 11.81 14.34
N SER A 354 -4.63 12.43 13.42
CA SER A 354 -5.77 13.28 13.77
C SER A 354 -7.03 12.45 14.03
N ARG A 355 -7.06 11.23 13.55
CA ARG A 355 -8.22 10.33 13.60
C ARG A 355 -8.20 9.38 14.80
N TYR A 356 -7.01 8.96 15.20
CA TYR A 356 -6.81 8.04 16.31
C TYR A 356 -5.99 8.75 17.43
N PRO A 357 -6.63 9.26 18.49
CA PRO A 357 -5.96 10.01 19.55
C PRO A 357 -4.81 9.22 20.19
N GLY A 358 -3.64 9.85 20.30
CA GLY A 358 -2.44 9.24 20.87
C GLY A 358 -1.66 8.31 19.91
N ARG A 359 -2.17 8.06 18.70
CA ARG A 359 -1.49 7.26 17.70
C ARG A 359 -0.39 8.07 17.01
N ILE A 360 0.84 7.54 17.05
CA ILE A 360 2.00 8.03 16.31
C ILE A 360 2.28 7.07 15.16
N VAL A 361 2.56 7.59 13.97
CA VAL A 361 2.99 6.87 12.78
C VAL A 361 4.38 7.38 12.41
N PRO A 362 5.33 6.49 12.11
CA PRO A 362 5.26 5.03 12.11
C PRO A 362 5.32 4.40 13.51
N ASP A 363 5.12 3.07 13.61
CA ASP A 363 5.47 2.30 14.81
C ASP A 363 6.98 2.02 14.85
N ILE A 364 7.52 1.56 13.73
CA ILE A 364 8.91 1.12 13.55
C ILE A 364 9.38 1.50 12.14
N CYS A 365 10.65 1.34 11.86
CA CYS A 365 11.26 1.60 10.56
C CYS A 365 12.02 0.39 10.01
N GLY A 366 12.04 0.29 8.66
CA GLY A 366 13.06 -0.39 7.88
C GLY A 366 14.02 0.60 7.21
N LEU A 367 14.87 0.13 6.31
CA LEU A 367 15.74 1.01 5.53
C LEU A 367 14.97 1.63 4.36
N CYS A 368 15.07 2.95 4.22
CA CYS A 368 14.28 3.72 3.29
C CYS A 368 15.13 4.63 2.38
N GLY A 369 16.36 4.96 2.78
CA GLY A 369 17.17 5.94 2.07
C GLY A 369 16.85 7.38 2.44
N ASN A 370 17.53 8.32 1.79
CA ASN A 370 17.43 9.76 2.04
C ASN A 370 17.68 10.54 0.73
N ALA A 371 17.01 11.67 0.52
CA ALA A 371 17.27 12.54 -0.63
C ALA A 371 18.36 13.58 -0.30
N PRO A 372 19.23 13.92 -1.21
CA PRO A 372 19.54 13.30 -2.50
C PRO A 372 20.48 12.09 -2.39
N ARG A 373 20.84 11.67 -1.21
CA ARG A 373 21.78 10.59 -0.90
C ARG A 373 21.04 9.36 -0.39
N GLY A 374 20.37 8.66 -1.28
CA GLY A 374 19.66 7.44 -0.90
C GLY A 374 20.60 6.25 -0.68
N ILE A 375 20.20 5.33 0.21
CA ILE A 375 20.62 3.94 0.11
C ILE A 375 19.53 3.23 -0.68
N TYR A 376 19.87 2.73 -1.85
CA TYR A 376 18.95 2.07 -2.76
C TYR A 376 19.41 0.64 -3.01
N LEU A 377 18.44 -0.26 -3.13
CA LEU A 377 18.67 -1.57 -3.72
C LEU A 377 18.43 -1.49 -5.21
N MET A 378 19.23 -2.20 -5.99
CA MET A 378 18.89 -2.51 -7.36
C MET A 378 17.87 -3.63 -7.33
N LEU A 379 16.63 -3.32 -7.74
CA LEU A 379 15.48 -4.19 -7.62
C LEU A 379 15.00 -4.66 -8.99
N PRO A 380 14.62 -5.94 -9.12
CA PRO A 380 13.97 -6.41 -10.34
C PRO A 380 12.59 -5.78 -10.47
N CYS A 381 12.20 -5.42 -11.68
CA CYS A 381 10.86 -4.96 -12.03
C CYS A 381 10.47 -5.52 -13.41
N ALA A 382 9.23 -5.31 -13.84
CA ALA A 382 8.85 -5.72 -15.19
C ALA A 382 9.53 -4.81 -16.21
N PRO A 383 10.22 -5.35 -17.23
CA PRO A 383 10.87 -4.56 -18.28
C PRO A 383 9.91 -3.58 -18.94
N GLY A 384 10.29 -2.31 -19.02
CA GLY A 384 9.46 -1.25 -19.57
C GLY A 384 8.28 -0.84 -18.67
N SER A 385 8.23 -1.34 -17.45
CA SER A 385 7.26 -0.88 -16.45
C SER A 385 7.47 0.59 -16.09
N ARG A 386 6.51 1.14 -15.36
CA ARG A 386 6.61 2.53 -14.94
C ARG A 386 7.79 2.79 -14.01
N LEU A 387 8.10 1.87 -13.09
CA LEU A 387 9.25 1.99 -12.20
C LEU A 387 10.56 1.98 -12.98
N ASP A 388 10.73 1.03 -13.91
CA ASP A 388 11.87 0.90 -14.80
C ASP A 388 12.14 2.22 -15.55
N LYS A 389 11.14 2.71 -16.30
CA LYS A 389 11.24 3.97 -17.04
C LYS A 389 11.53 5.18 -16.17
N LEU A 390 10.87 5.29 -15.00
CA LEU A 390 11.02 6.48 -14.15
C LEU A 390 12.40 6.56 -13.49
N GLN A 391 12.98 5.43 -13.16
CA GLN A 391 14.29 5.41 -12.50
C GLN A 391 15.44 5.55 -13.50
N ALA A 392 15.27 5.04 -14.72
CA ALA A 392 16.24 5.18 -15.80
C ALA A 392 16.27 6.59 -16.43
N VAL A 393 15.22 7.41 -16.23
CA VAL A 393 15.12 8.72 -16.92
C VAL A 393 16.14 9.73 -16.39
N THR A 394 16.98 10.20 -17.31
CA THR A 394 17.89 11.35 -17.16
C THR A 394 17.21 12.70 -17.27
N SER A 395 15.97 12.86 -16.91
CA SER A 395 15.27 14.09 -17.14
C SER A 395 15.73 15.19 -16.23
N VAL A 396 16.35 16.10 -16.84
CA VAL A 396 17.04 17.22 -16.26
C VAL A 396 16.18 18.46 -16.37
N SER A 397 15.98 19.14 -15.25
CA SER A 397 15.60 20.54 -15.30
C SER A 397 16.73 21.30 -15.98
N PRO A 398 16.46 22.25 -16.91
CA PRO A 398 17.49 23.00 -17.57
C PRO A 398 18.49 23.60 -16.57
N GLY A 399 19.76 23.30 -16.75
CA GLY A 399 20.86 23.81 -15.91
C GLY A 399 21.34 22.87 -14.80
N MET A 400 20.78 21.65 -14.68
CA MET A 400 21.30 20.64 -13.77
C MET A 400 21.87 19.47 -14.55
N ALA A 401 23.16 19.19 -14.38
CA ALA A 401 23.80 17.99 -14.90
C ALA A 401 23.55 16.85 -13.90
N PHE A 402 22.66 15.94 -14.26
CA PHE A 402 22.48 14.71 -13.51
C PHE A 402 23.16 13.58 -14.26
N PRO A 403 23.82 12.64 -13.59
CA PRO A 403 24.11 11.35 -14.18
C PRO A 403 22.80 10.65 -14.55
N ASP A 404 22.87 9.63 -15.39
CA ASP A 404 21.75 8.77 -15.71
C ASP A 404 21.17 8.24 -14.38
N ALA A 405 19.88 8.44 -14.15
CA ALA A 405 19.27 8.37 -12.82
C ALA A 405 19.77 7.20 -11.95
N ASP A 406 19.47 5.96 -12.30
CA ASP A 406 19.96 4.77 -11.60
C ASP A 406 21.03 3.98 -12.39
N GLU A 407 21.49 4.54 -13.50
CA GLU A 407 22.49 3.93 -14.41
C GLU A 407 21.99 2.66 -15.09
N THR A 408 20.67 2.46 -15.18
CA THR A 408 20.00 1.38 -15.92
C THR A 408 19.25 1.92 -17.14
N GLU A 409 18.71 1.02 -17.97
CA GLU A 409 17.93 1.40 -19.15
C GLU A 409 16.43 1.29 -18.89
N GLU A 410 15.60 2.03 -19.66
CA GLU A 410 14.13 2.09 -19.50
C GLU A 410 13.39 0.77 -19.71
N SER A 411 14.07 -0.31 -20.07
CA SER A 411 13.45 -1.59 -20.42
C SER A 411 14.30 -2.81 -20.05
N ASP A 412 15.28 -2.65 -19.17
CA ASP A 412 16.13 -3.77 -18.76
C ASP A 412 15.57 -4.60 -17.59
N GLY A 413 14.50 -4.11 -16.98
CA GLY A 413 13.82 -4.79 -15.89
C GLY A 413 14.48 -4.58 -14.52
N TRP A 414 15.28 -3.54 -14.38
CA TRP A 414 15.96 -3.20 -13.12
C TRP A 414 15.76 -1.74 -12.75
N ALA A 415 15.59 -1.48 -11.48
CA ALA A 415 15.43 -0.12 -10.97
C ALA A 415 16.12 0.07 -9.63
N GLY A 416 16.91 1.12 -9.49
CA GLY A 416 17.40 1.59 -8.20
C GLY A 416 16.27 2.28 -7.44
N ALA A 417 15.68 1.63 -6.45
CA ALA A 417 14.49 2.13 -5.78
C ALA A 417 14.58 2.05 -4.25
N SER A 418 13.85 2.95 -3.60
CA SER A 418 13.76 3.05 -2.15
C SER A 418 12.37 3.58 -1.76
N GLY A 419 12.12 3.76 -0.47
CA GLY A 419 10.86 4.27 0.04
C GLY A 419 10.37 3.52 1.27
N THR A 420 9.33 4.04 1.92
CA THR A 420 8.66 3.32 3.01
C THR A 420 8.02 2.02 2.53
N SER A 421 7.77 1.90 1.22
CA SER A 421 7.36 0.66 0.56
C SER A 421 8.43 -0.44 0.70
N ALA A 422 9.68 -0.13 0.33
CA ALA A 422 10.82 -1.04 0.48
C ALA A 422 11.04 -1.41 1.96
N ALA A 423 10.98 -0.42 2.85
CA ALA A 423 11.07 -0.63 4.29
C ALA A 423 9.97 -1.57 4.81
N THR A 424 8.73 -1.44 4.33
CA THR A 424 7.61 -2.31 4.72
C THR A 424 7.82 -3.75 4.27
N ALA A 425 8.28 -3.96 3.05
CA ALA A 425 8.61 -5.27 2.52
C ALA A 425 9.76 -5.94 3.30
N GLN A 426 10.81 -5.18 3.67
CA GLN A 426 11.89 -5.65 4.53
C GLN A 426 11.37 -6.09 5.91
N VAL A 427 10.48 -5.30 6.52
CA VAL A 427 9.88 -5.66 7.82
C VAL A 427 8.95 -6.87 7.70
N ALA A 428 8.25 -7.04 6.57
CA ALA A 428 7.48 -8.26 6.31
C ALA A 428 8.39 -9.49 6.23
N GLY A 429 9.55 -9.39 5.59
CA GLY A 429 10.57 -10.42 5.61
C GLY A 429 11.07 -10.71 7.04
N LEU A 430 11.33 -9.67 7.84
CA LEU A 430 11.74 -9.84 9.23
C LEU A 430 10.63 -10.50 10.08
N ALA A 431 9.36 -10.20 9.83
CA ALA A 431 8.24 -10.89 10.45
C ALA A 431 8.26 -12.39 10.14
N CYS A 432 8.61 -12.79 8.92
CA CYS A 432 8.79 -14.21 8.56
C CYS A 432 9.92 -14.88 9.36
N LEU A 433 11.03 -14.19 9.56
CA LEU A 433 12.12 -14.72 10.41
C LEU A 433 11.64 -14.99 11.83
N LEU A 434 10.90 -14.05 12.42
CA LEU A 434 10.36 -14.16 13.77
C LEU A 434 9.27 -15.23 13.90
N LEU A 435 8.44 -15.38 12.87
CA LEU A 435 7.44 -16.45 12.83
C LEU A 435 8.09 -17.85 12.75
N ALA A 436 9.12 -18.00 11.92
CA ALA A 436 9.87 -19.25 11.83
C ALA A 436 10.52 -19.58 13.17
N GLU A 437 11.11 -18.60 13.85
CA GLU A 437 11.70 -18.76 15.17
C GLU A 437 10.64 -19.07 16.25
N ALA A 438 9.51 -18.37 16.23
CA ALA A 438 8.39 -18.64 17.16
C ALA A 438 7.91 -20.09 17.03
N ARG A 439 7.72 -20.58 15.80
CA ARG A 439 7.34 -21.96 15.51
C ARG A 439 8.38 -22.96 16.03
N ARG A 440 9.67 -22.67 15.82
CA ARG A 440 10.79 -23.49 16.34
C ARG A 440 10.77 -23.57 17.87
N LEU A 441 10.36 -22.50 18.55
CA LEU A 441 10.25 -22.41 20.01
C LEU A 441 8.88 -22.92 20.55
N GLY A 442 7.97 -23.36 19.69
CA GLY A 442 6.60 -23.76 20.08
C GLY A 442 5.75 -22.59 20.58
N LYS A 443 6.05 -21.35 20.17
CA LYS A 443 5.35 -20.14 20.57
C LYS A 443 4.42 -19.64 19.47
N THR A 444 3.34 -18.96 19.87
CA THR A 444 2.43 -18.25 18.94
C THR A 444 2.79 -16.77 18.88
N LEU A 445 2.82 -16.23 17.66
CA LEU A 445 3.14 -14.83 17.40
C LEU A 445 2.04 -14.25 16.49
N ASP A 446 1.13 -13.48 17.10
CA ASP A 446 0.10 -12.72 16.41
C ASP A 446 0.54 -11.28 16.14
N ASN A 447 -0.30 -10.50 15.46
CA ASN A 447 -0.01 -9.13 15.08
C ASN A 447 0.29 -8.21 16.29
N VAL A 448 -0.42 -8.38 17.41
CA VAL A 448 -0.25 -7.55 18.60
C VAL A 448 1.08 -7.87 19.30
N ARG A 449 1.39 -9.15 19.44
CA ARG A 449 2.64 -9.64 20.04
C ARG A 449 3.84 -9.28 19.17
N LEU A 450 3.72 -9.44 17.85
CA LEU A 450 4.80 -9.04 16.93
C LEU A 450 5.05 -7.54 17.02
N LYS A 451 4.00 -6.71 16.98
CA LYS A 451 4.14 -5.24 17.12
C LYS A 451 4.85 -4.87 18.42
N ALA A 452 4.44 -5.46 19.53
CA ALA A 452 5.09 -5.23 20.83
C ALA A 452 6.56 -5.66 20.83
N LEU A 453 6.86 -6.81 20.25
CA LEU A 453 8.22 -7.36 20.13
C LEU A 453 9.11 -6.44 19.28
N LEU A 454 8.66 -6.03 18.12
CA LEU A 454 9.40 -5.16 17.21
C LEU A 454 9.67 -3.78 17.85
N THR A 455 8.69 -3.21 18.54
CA THR A 455 8.86 -1.90 19.20
C THR A 455 9.80 -1.98 20.41
N ALA A 456 9.75 -3.07 21.18
CA ALA A 456 10.62 -3.25 22.34
C ALA A 456 12.09 -3.51 21.96
N SER A 457 12.33 -4.19 20.84
CA SER A 457 13.67 -4.57 20.38
C SER A 457 14.31 -3.59 19.40
N ALA A 458 13.60 -2.58 18.93
CA ALA A 458 14.07 -1.63 17.93
C ALA A 458 15.35 -0.90 18.37
N ARG A 459 16.24 -0.63 17.41
CA ARG A 459 17.35 0.30 17.61
C ARG A 459 16.83 1.72 17.50
N ALA A 460 16.83 2.45 18.61
CA ALA A 460 16.35 3.83 18.67
C ALA A 460 17.05 4.73 17.63
N VAL A 461 16.28 5.49 16.87
CA VAL A 461 16.75 6.52 15.94
C VAL A 461 16.03 7.81 16.30
N PRO A 462 16.60 8.67 17.12
CA PRO A 462 15.96 9.91 17.55
C PRO A 462 15.88 10.90 16.36
N GLN A 463 14.83 11.71 16.37
CA GLN A 463 14.62 12.75 15.35
C GLN A 463 15.68 13.86 15.42
N SER A 464 16.26 14.07 16.58
CA SER A 464 17.37 15.00 16.83
C SER A 464 18.29 14.42 17.87
N ALA A 465 19.52 14.89 17.95
CA ALA A 465 20.50 14.43 18.94
C ALA A 465 19.91 14.51 20.36
N GLY A 466 19.89 13.39 21.08
CA GLY A 466 19.33 13.27 22.42
C GLY A 466 17.79 13.26 22.49
N GLY A 467 17.10 13.22 21.35
CA GLY A 467 15.64 13.14 21.30
C GLY A 467 15.09 11.80 21.78
N ALA A 468 13.86 11.81 22.24
CA ALA A 468 13.17 10.61 22.72
C ALA A 468 12.61 9.75 21.59
N VAL A 469 12.39 8.46 21.87
CA VAL A 469 11.55 7.54 21.08
C VAL A 469 10.41 7.04 22.00
N PRO A 470 9.20 6.74 21.47
CA PRO A 470 8.82 6.92 20.08
C PRO A 470 8.69 8.39 19.68
N ASN A 471 8.95 8.68 18.41
CA ASN A 471 8.78 10.01 17.83
C ASN A 471 8.07 9.91 16.46
N THR A 472 7.62 11.04 15.92
CA THR A 472 6.87 11.04 14.65
C THR A 472 7.72 10.76 13.41
N ALA A 473 9.05 10.82 13.49
CA ALA A 473 9.89 10.55 12.33
C ALA A 473 10.20 9.05 12.15
N THR A 474 10.43 8.34 13.27
CA THR A 474 10.93 6.96 13.23
C THR A 474 10.20 5.99 14.16
N GLY A 475 9.13 6.43 14.82
CA GLY A 475 8.48 5.63 15.84
C GLY A 475 9.48 5.19 16.93
N PHE A 476 9.58 3.89 17.17
CA PHE A 476 10.56 3.30 18.09
C PHE A 476 11.96 3.10 17.47
N GLY A 477 12.10 3.28 16.15
CA GLY A 477 13.38 3.19 15.44
C GLY A 477 13.47 2.02 14.47
N LEU A 478 14.72 1.63 14.12
CA LEU A 478 15.01 0.58 13.15
C LEU A 478 14.81 -0.81 13.76
N VAL A 479 14.06 -1.68 13.08
CA VAL A 479 13.88 -3.07 13.48
C VAL A 479 15.22 -3.82 13.58
N GLN A 480 15.32 -4.74 14.55
CA GLN A 480 16.54 -5.52 14.82
C GLN A 480 16.16 -6.99 15.04
N ALA A 481 16.48 -7.85 14.08
CA ALA A 481 16.04 -9.25 14.09
C ALA A 481 16.62 -10.05 15.26
N ALA A 482 17.94 -9.97 15.50
CA ALA A 482 18.59 -10.71 16.58
C ALA A 482 18.01 -10.34 17.96
N ARG A 483 17.87 -9.03 18.22
CA ARG A 483 17.27 -8.56 19.48
C ARG A 483 15.82 -9.02 19.65
N ALA A 484 15.04 -8.98 18.56
CA ALA A 484 13.65 -9.46 18.59
C ALA A 484 13.60 -10.98 18.85
N MET A 485 14.48 -11.77 18.28
CA MET A 485 14.59 -13.21 18.55
C MET A 485 14.98 -13.50 19.99
N ASP A 486 15.92 -12.73 20.55
CA ASP A 486 16.31 -12.84 21.96
C ASP A 486 15.13 -12.55 22.89
N GLU A 487 14.39 -11.46 22.66
CA GLU A 487 13.18 -11.15 23.44
C GLU A 487 12.11 -12.22 23.26
N LEU A 488 11.87 -12.70 22.02
CA LEU A 488 10.93 -13.78 21.74
C LEU A 488 11.29 -15.05 22.51
N SER A 489 12.57 -15.36 22.66
CA SER A 489 13.02 -16.54 23.39
C SER A 489 12.68 -16.48 24.89
N ARG A 490 12.57 -15.28 25.46
CA ARG A 490 12.27 -15.04 26.89
C ARG A 490 10.77 -15.01 27.20
N LEU A 491 9.91 -14.76 26.21
CA LEU A 491 8.44 -14.82 26.36
C LEU A 491 7.95 -16.26 26.58
#